data_9fa7d3ec88241ca7b252bfb1088d8f4a
#
_entry.id   9fa7d3ec88241ca7b252bfb1088d8f4a
#
_cell.length_a   1.000
_cell.length_b   1.000
_cell.length_c   1.000
_cell.angle_alpha   90.00
_cell.angle_beta   90.00
_cell.angle_gamma   90.00
#
_symmetry.space_group_name_H-M   'P 1'
#
loop_
_entity.id
_entity.type
_entity.pdbx_description
1 polymer ?
#
loop_
_entity_poly.entity_id
_entity_poly.type
_entity_poly.pdbx_seq_one_letter_code
_entity_poly.pdbx_strand_id
1 'polypeptide(L)'
;MGKQLPILPSTAQPAEAAAENFLYSRVFCQKENSPPLRLLLEFLKSRGQSPISPPNLDDAALDEWAWVQVTLGYDKAKKPIHIFCVRDRGSYQDVFEQEKKQFLEILNAYEDIEASLVVEYVNRARFILTTRFDPNDITEEGYDFNGWILEFYQEHCNGIVQVDGQGFYSPKGDLIVDLSFSSEE
;
A
#
# COMPACT_ATOMS: atom_id res chain seq x y z
N MET A 1 14.86 13.51 21.68
CA MET A 1 13.43 13.15 21.51
C MET A 1 13.35 12.02 20.52
N GLY A 2 13.07 10.81 20.98
CA GLY A 2 12.90 9.65 20.11
C GLY A 2 11.66 9.85 19.25
N LYS A 3 11.85 9.95 17.93
CA LYS A 3 10.74 9.80 16.99
C LYS A 3 10.23 8.38 17.18
N GLN A 4 9.02 8.25 17.71
CA GLN A 4 8.34 6.98 17.77
C GLN A 4 8.11 6.52 16.33
N LEU A 5 8.87 5.51 15.93
CA LEU A 5 8.79 4.94 14.58
C LEU A 5 7.40 4.33 14.42
N PRO A 6 6.70 4.59 13.30
CA PRO A 6 5.45 3.91 13.03
C PRO A 6 5.71 2.41 12.95
N ILE A 7 5.00 1.65 13.76
CA ILE A 7 4.98 0.20 13.64
C ILE A 7 4.18 -0.10 12.38
N LEU A 8 4.89 -0.47 11.31
CA LEU A 8 4.24 -1.03 10.15
C LEU A 8 3.64 -2.37 10.54
N PRO A 9 2.37 -2.59 10.24
CA PRO A 9 1.74 -3.84 10.57
C PRO A 9 2.43 -4.96 9.79
N SER A 10 3.06 -5.84 10.50
CA SER A 10 3.43 -7.14 9.97
C SER A 10 2.15 -7.96 9.84
N THR A 11 1.89 -8.53 8.68
CA THR A 11 0.81 -9.49 8.46
C THR A 11 0.97 -10.76 9.32
N ALA A 12 2.05 -10.87 10.08
CA ALA A 12 2.42 -12.02 10.89
C ALA A 12 2.33 -11.78 12.40
N GLN A 13 1.72 -10.68 12.88
CA GLN A 13 1.52 -10.52 14.32
C GLN A 13 0.22 -11.18 14.78
N PRO A 14 0.31 -12.18 15.68
CA PRO A 14 -0.86 -12.76 16.29
C PRO A 14 -1.44 -11.84 17.36
N ALA A 15 -2.75 -11.79 17.39
CA ALA A 15 -3.64 -11.66 18.54
C ALA A 15 -3.58 -10.43 19.46
N GLU A 16 -2.54 -9.62 19.56
CA GLU A 16 -2.54 -8.46 20.46
C GLU A 16 -3.13 -7.18 19.84
N ALA A 17 -3.28 -7.14 18.51
CA ALA A 17 -3.99 -6.07 17.81
C ALA A 17 -5.48 -6.39 17.59
N ALA A 18 -6.08 -7.22 18.43
CA ALA A 18 -7.45 -7.71 18.29
C ALA A 18 -8.55 -6.63 18.38
N ALA A 19 -8.20 -5.35 18.56
CA ALA A 19 -9.15 -4.25 18.68
C ALA A 19 -9.37 -3.49 17.37
N GLU A 20 -8.48 -3.61 16.35
CA GLU A 20 -8.56 -2.82 15.12
C GLU A 20 -8.30 -3.69 13.89
N ASN A 21 -9.39 -4.15 13.28
CA ASN A 21 -9.32 -4.85 11.99
C ASN A 21 -9.19 -3.83 10.86
N PHE A 22 -7.95 -3.48 10.50
CA PHE A 22 -7.71 -2.68 9.32
C PHE A 22 -7.73 -3.52 8.05
N LEU A 23 -8.15 -2.91 6.96
CA LEU A 23 -7.91 -3.44 5.62
C LEU A 23 -6.63 -2.85 5.05
N TYR A 24 -5.77 -3.73 4.55
CA TYR A 24 -4.50 -3.39 3.92
C TYR A 24 -4.55 -3.66 2.43
N SER A 25 -4.00 -2.74 1.66
CA SER A 25 -3.70 -2.94 0.25
C SER A 25 -2.27 -2.54 -0.02
N ARG A 26 -1.62 -3.19 -0.98
CA ARG A 26 -0.22 -2.94 -1.32
C ARG A 26 -0.04 -2.76 -2.81
N VAL A 27 0.98 -2.01 -3.18
CA VAL A 27 1.50 -1.97 -4.54
C VAL A 27 2.99 -2.28 -4.46
N PHE A 28 3.39 -3.37 -5.09
CA PHE A 28 4.80 -3.75 -5.25
C PHE A 28 5.34 -3.02 -6.47
N CYS A 29 6.21 -2.03 -6.26
CA CYS A 29 6.64 -1.07 -7.26
C CYS A 29 8.08 -1.32 -7.70
N GLN A 30 8.32 -1.30 -9.01
CA GLN A 30 9.62 -1.60 -9.60
C GLN A 30 10.51 -0.36 -9.82
N LYS A 31 9.96 0.85 -9.74
CA LYS A 31 10.77 2.06 -9.81
C LYS A 31 11.75 2.15 -8.65
N GLU A 32 12.91 2.72 -8.91
CA GLU A 32 13.96 2.90 -7.91
C GLU A 32 13.53 3.87 -6.80
N ASN A 33 12.89 4.97 -7.17
CA ASN A 33 12.43 5.99 -6.24
C ASN A 33 10.92 6.13 -6.29
N SER A 34 10.29 6.22 -5.12
CA SER A 34 8.88 6.60 -5.04
C SER A 34 8.71 8.06 -5.46
N PRO A 35 7.62 8.40 -6.17
CA PRO A 35 7.31 9.79 -6.47
C PRO A 35 7.11 10.62 -5.20
N PRO A 36 7.43 11.92 -5.23
CA PRO A 36 7.06 12.83 -4.15
C PRO A 36 5.54 12.86 -3.94
N LEU A 37 5.11 13.10 -2.71
CA LEU A 37 3.68 13.19 -2.37
C LEU A 37 2.92 14.24 -3.19
N ARG A 38 3.58 15.31 -3.59
CA ARG A 38 2.98 16.34 -4.46
C ARG A 38 2.35 15.75 -5.72
N LEU A 39 3.03 14.82 -6.37
CA LEU A 39 2.51 14.19 -7.60
C LEU A 39 1.28 13.32 -7.32
N LEU A 40 1.25 12.62 -6.19
CA LEU A 40 0.05 11.89 -5.77
C LEU A 40 -1.13 12.83 -5.54
N LEU A 41 -0.92 13.93 -4.81
CA LEU A 41 -1.98 14.91 -4.55
C LEU A 41 -2.51 15.54 -5.84
N GLU A 42 -1.64 15.89 -6.77
CA GLU A 42 -2.02 16.44 -8.08
C GLU A 42 -2.83 15.41 -8.89
N PHE A 43 -2.41 14.15 -8.89
CA PHE A 43 -3.15 13.07 -9.54
C PHE A 43 -4.55 12.91 -8.94
N LEU A 44 -4.68 12.83 -7.60
CA LEU A 44 -5.96 12.72 -6.93
C LEU A 44 -6.90 13.88 -7.28
N LYS A 45 -6.38 15.11 -7.29
CA LYS A 45 -7.15 16.29 -7.72
C LYS A 45 -7.59 16.20 -9.18
N SER A 46 -6.74 15.69 -10.05
CA SER A 46 -7.06 15.48 -11.47
C SER A 46 -8.19 14.46 -11.69
N ARG A 47 -8.41 13.58 -10.71
CA ARG A 47 -9.49 12.58 -10.69
C ARG A 47 -10.74 13.08 -9.95
N GLY A 48 -10.81 14.38 -9.68
CA GLY A 48 -11.95 14.99 -8.99
C GLY A 48 -11.99 14.75 -7.49
N GLN A 49 -10.90 14.25 -6.90
CA GLN A 49 -10.78 14.04 -5.47
C GLN A 49 -10.36 15.32 -4.75
N SER A 50 -10.69 15.43 -3.47
CA SER A 50 -10.32 16.55 -2.61
C SER A 50 -9.53 16.03 -1.41
N PRO A 51 -8.24 15.68 -1.58
CA PRO A 51 -7.45 15.11 -0.50
C PRO A 51 -7.25 16.12 0.63
N ILE A 52 -7.42 15.65 1.86
CA ILE A 52 -7.20 16.43 3.08
C ILE A 52 -5.85 16.03 3.65
N SER A 53 -4.88 16.93 3.54
CA SER A 53 -3.52 16.71 4.05
C SER A 53 -3.42 17.07 5.53
N PRO A 54 -2.55 16.40 6.32
CA PRO A 54 -2.29 16.81 7.68
C PRO A 54 -1.64 18.20 7.71
N PRO A 55 -1.87 19.00 8.79
CA PRO A 55 -1.40 20.41 8.87
C PRO A 55 0.12 20.58 8.80
N ASN A 56 0.89 19.54 9.16
CA ASN A 56 2.36 19.56 9.17
C ASN A 56 3.01 19.19 7.83
N LEU A 57 2.21 18.95 6.78
CA LEU A 57 2.70 18.61 5.46
C LEU A 57 2.99 19.90 4.67
N ASP A 58 4.18 20.47 4.87
CA ASP A 58 4.64 21.67 4.17
C ASP A 58 5.19 21.34 2.76
N ASP A 59 5.58 22.37 2.02
CA ASP A 59 6.09 22.21 0.66
C ASP A 59 7.35 21.35 0.59
N ALA A 60 8.25 21.44 1.58
CA ALA A 60 9.45 20.63 1.64
C ALA A 60 9.09 19.14 1.84
N ALA A 61 8.13 18.84 2.71
CA ALA A 61 7.65 17.48 2.93
C ALA A 61 6.93 16.91 1.70
N LEU A 62 6.20 17.74 0.96
CA LEU A 62 5.53 17.33 -0.28
C LEU A 62 6.52 16.93 -1.39
N ASP A 63 7.70 17.53 -1.41
CA ASP A 63 8.73 17.28 -2.42
C ASP A 63 9.78 16.24 -2.00
N GLU A 64 9.70 15.77 -0.74
CA GLU A 64 10.61 14.73 -0.24
C GLU A 64 10.25 13.36 -0.85
N TRP A 65 11.20 12.78 -1.58
CA TRP A 65 11.01 11.45 -2.18
C TRP A 65 11.14 10.30 -1.18
N ALA A 66 11.90 10.50 -0.09
CA ALA A 66 12.18 9.48 0.92
C ALA A 66 11.15 9.46 2.06
N TRP A 67 9.94 9.97 1.82
CA TRP A 67 8.87 9.90 2.81
C TRP A 67 8.50 8.45 3.15
N VAL A 68 8.09 8.20 4.39
CA VAL A 68 7.79 6.86 4.91
C VAL A 68 6.30 6.67 5.17
N GLN A 69 5.64 7.70 5.67
CA GLN A 69 4.21 7.63 5.95
C GLN A 69 3.53 8.99 5.80
N VAL A 70 2.26 8.93 5.46
CA VAL A 70 1.36 10.07 5.43
C VAL A 70 -0.07 9.58 5.70
N THR A 71 -0.90 10.46 6.24
CA THR A 71 -2.35 10.24 6.32
C THR A 71 -3.04 11.20 5.37
N LEU A 72 -3.95 10.68 4.54
CA LEU A 72 -4.77 11.50 3.65
C LEU A 72 -6.25 11.27 3.94
N GLY A 73 -6.96 12.35 4.23
CA GLY A 73 -8.41 12.32 4.36
C GLY A 73 -9.11 12.49 3.03
N TYR A 74 -10.31 11.94 2.93
CA TYR A 74 -11.24 12.13 1.82
C TYR A 74 -12.55 12.80 2.29
N ASP A 75 -12.84 12.71 3.58
CA ASP A 75 -14.01 13.28 4.25
C ASP A 75 -13.61 13.70 5.68
N LYS A 76 -13.96 14.92 6.07
CA LYS A 76 -13.65 15.47 7.41
C LYS A 76 -14.30 14.69 8.55
N ALA A 77 -15.43 14.01 8.29
CA ALA A 77 -16.17 13.23 9.26
C ALA A 77 -15.69 11.77 9.39
N LYS A 78 -14.72 11.37 8.56
CA LYS A 78 -14.21 10.00 8.49
C LYS A 78 -12.73 9.92 8.86
N LYS A 79 -12.31 8.76 9.35
CA LYS A 79 -10.90 8.48 9.59
C LYS A 79 -10.11 8.54 8.28
N PRO A 80 -8.91 9.11 8.28
CA PRO A 80 -8.09 9.18 7.08
C PRO A 80 -7.54 7.82 6.68
N ILE A 81 -7.12 7.72 5.43
CA ILE A 81 -6.35 6.58 4.94
C ILE A 81 -4.89 6.78 5.31
N HIS A 82 -4.28 5.77 5.91
CA HIS A 82 -2.86 5.73 6.23
C HIS A 82 -2.09 5.13 5.06
N ILE A 83 -1.01 5.79 4.66
CA ILE A 83 -0.17 5.38 3.54
C ILE A 83 1.26 5.24 4.04
N PHE A 84 1.87 4.10 3.74
CA PHE A 84 3.25 3.78 4.11
C PHE A 84 4.05 3.47 2.86
N CYS A 85 5.32 3.85 2.86
CA CYS A 85 6.26 3.53 1.79
C CYS A 85 7.54 2.98 2.39
N VAL A 86 7.80 1.69 2.18
CA VAL A 86 9.03 1.02 2.59
C VAL A 86 9.85 0.65 1.36
N ARG A 87 11.18 0.77 1.47
CA ARG A 87 12.11 0.66 0.34
C ARG A 87 13.12 -0.45 0.57
N ASP A 88 13.74 -0.91 -0.51
CA ASP A 88 14.83 -1.89 -0.51
C ASP A 88 16.14 -1.36 0.12
N ARG A 89 16.09 -0.16 0.69
CA ARG A 89 17.22 0.54 1.31
C ARG A 89 16.73 1.53 2.35
N GLY A 90 17.63 1.92 3.27
CA GLY A 90 17.31 2.91 4.29
C GLY A 90 16.67 2.32 5.53
N SER A 91 15.95 3.16 6.28
CA SER A 91 15.53 2.88 7.66
C SER A 91 14.57 1.71 7.83
N TYR A 92 13.81 1.33 6.80
CA TYR A 92 12.81 0.25 6.85
C TYR A 92 13.08 -0.87 5.83
N GLN A 93 14.33 -1.04 5.47
CA GLN A 93 14.75 -2.09 4.55
C GLN A 93 14.38 -3.49 5.05
N ASP A 94 14.52 -3.73 6.34
CA ASP A 94 14.15 -5.01 6.96
C ASP A 94 12.65 -5.31 6.86
N VAL A 95 11.80 -4.31 7.02
CA VAL A 95 10.35 -4.44 6.82
C VAL A 95 10.03 -4.75 5.36
N PHE A 96 10.65 -4.04 4.43
CA PHE A 96 10.51 -4.29 3.00
C PHE A 96 10.89 -5.74 2.64
N GLU A 97 12.05 -6.21 3.08
CA GLU A 97 12.53 -7.56 2.81
C GLU A 97 11.63 -8.63 3.43
N GLN A 98 11.14 -8.40 4.64
CA GLN A 98 10.23 -9.31 5.31
C GLN A 98 8.89 -9.43 4.60
N GLU A 99 8.26 -8.34 4.22
CA GLU A 99 6.99 -8.36 3.46
C GLU A 99 7.16 -9.04 2.11
N LYS A 100 8.19 -8.68 1.37
CA LYS A 100 8.50 -9.31 0.09
C LYS A 100 8.66 -10.82 0.22
N LYS A 101 9.42 -11.28 1.21
CA LYS A 101 9.62 -12.69 1.50
C LYS A 101 8.31 -13.42 1.81
N GLN A 102 7.46 -12.83 2.65
CA GLN A 102 6.17 -13.43 3.00
C GLN A 102 5.28 -13.66 1.78
N PHE A 103 5.17 -12.67 0.91
CA PHE A 103 4.35 -12.81 -0.30
C PHE A 103 4.95 -13.79 -1.31
N LEU A 104 6.27 -13.86 -1.43
CA LEU A 104 6.92 -14.87 -2.26
C LEU A 104 6.69 -16.29 -1.73
N GLU A 105 6.69 -16.48 -0.42
CA GLU A 105 6.38 -17.77 0.22
C GLU A 105 4.92 -18.18 -0.06
N ILE A 106 3.97 -17.23 0.07
CA ILE A 106 2.56 -17.47 -0.28
C ILE A 106 2.41 -17.87 -1.75
N LEU A 107 3.04 -17.12 -2.65
CA LEU A 107 2.95 -17.34 -4.10
C LEU A 107 3.59 -18.65 -4.55
N ASN A 108 4.57 -19.17 -3.82
CA ASN A 108 5.19 -20.47 -4.12
C ASN A 108 4.22 -21.66 -4.03
N ALA A 109 3.08 -21.50 -3.37
CA ALA A 109 2.02 -22.50 -3.32
C ALA A 109 1.16 -22.58 -4.59
N TYR A 110 1.32 -21.63 -5.51
CA TYR A 110 0.57 -21.50 -6.76
C TYR A 110 1.47 -21.87 -7.94
N GLU A 111 0.99 -22.73 -8.84
CA GLU A 111 1.78 -23.26 -9.96
C GLU A 111 1.36 -22.69 -11.34
N ASP A 112 0.41 -21.75 -11.37
CA ASP A 112 -0.10 -21.19 -12.62
C ASP A 112 0.80 -20.06 -13.17
N ILE A 113 0.54 -19.69 -14.43
CA ILE A 113 1.32 -18.66 -15.14
C ILE A 113 1.10 -17.29 -14.51
N GLU A 114 -0.11 -17.00 -14.06
CA GLU A 114 -0.45 -15.73 -13.41
C GLU A 114 0.34 -15.56 -12.11
N ALA A 115 0.45 -16.59 -11.30
CA ALA A 115 1.27 -16.55 -10.09
C ALA A 115 2.75 -16.32 -10.42
N SER A 116 3.27 -16.92 -11.48
CA SER A 116 4.65 -16.69 -11.93
C SER A 116 4.88 -15.24 -12.35
N LEU A 117 3.91 -14.61 -13.00
CA LEU A 117 3.97 -13.19 -13.34
C LEU A 117 4.02 -12.32 -12.08
N VAL A 118 3.18 -12.61 -11.10
CA VAL A 118 3.15 -11.89 -9.83
C VAL A 118 4.47 -12.05 -9.08
N VAL A 119 5.03 -13.25 -9.04
CA VAL A 119 6.35 -13.53 -8.45
C VAL A 119 7.43 -12.65 -9.09
N GLU A 120 7.40 -12.48 -10.41
CA GLU A 120 8.35 -11.61 -11.11
C GLU A 120 8.22 -10.14 -10.66
N TYR A 121 6.99 -9.62 -10.57
CA TYR A 121 6.74 -8.26 -10.05
C TYR A 121 7.24 -8.09 -8.61
N VAL A 122 6.92 -9.03 -7.73
CA VAL A 122 7.34 -8.97 -6.33
C VAL A 122 8.86 -9.06 -6.20
N ASN A 123 9.51 -9.94 -6.97
CA ASN A 123 10.97 -10.07 -6.98
C ASN A 123 11.67 -8.80 -7.44
N ARG A 124 11.12 -8.08 -8.41
CA ARG A 124 11.67 -6.85 -8.96
C ARG A 124 11.29 -5.60 -8.19
N ALA A 125 10.45 -5.71 -7.18
CA ALA A 125 10.02 -4.56 -6.39
C ALA A 125 11.21 -3.88 -5.72
N ARG A 126 11.21 -2.54 -5.77
CA ARG A 126 12.20 -1.65 -5.14
C ARG A 126 11.61 -0.92 -3.95
N PHE A 127 10.29 -0.77 -3.92
CA PHE A 127 9.55 -0.29 -2.76
C PHE A 127 8.15 -0.88 -2.75
N ILE A 128 7.54 -0.89 -1.56
CA ILE A 128 6.16 -1.31 -1.35
C ILE A 128 5.40 -0.13 -0.79
N LEU A 129 4.35 0.28 -1.50
CA LEU A 129 3.36 1.21 -0.99
C LEU A 129 2.26 0.41 -0.32
N THR A 130 1.90 0.79 0.92
CA THR A 130 0.82 0.14 1.66
C THR A 130 -0.21 1.19 2.05
N THR A 131 -1.48 0.92 1.79
CA THR A 131 -2.59 1.70 2.34
C THR A 131 -3.31 0.89 3.41
N ARG A 132 -3.82 1.58 4.42
CA ARG A 132 -4.64 0.96 5.44
C ARG A 132 -5.77 1.88 5.85
N PHE A 133 -6.95 1.32 6.08
CA PHE A 133 -8.12 2.03 6.58
C PHE A 133 -8.99 1.13 7.46
N ASP A 134 -9.85 1.77 8.27
CA ASP A 134 -10.84 1.08 9.09
C ASP A 134 -12.08 0.74 8.24
N PRO A 135 -12.38 -0.55 8.00
CA PRO A 135 -13.52 -0.95 7.18
C PRO A 135 -14.87 -0.59 7.80
N ASN A 136 -14.91 -0.26 9.08
CA ASN A 136 -16.13 0.15 9.78
C ASN A 136 -16.37 1.66 9.72
N ASP A 137 -15.40 2.43 9.25
CA ASP A 137 -15.49 3.90 9.16
C ASP A 137 -15.13 4.43 7.77
N ILE A 138 -15.36 3.65 6.73
CA ILE A 138 -15.11 4.04 5.35
C ILE A 138 -16.42 4.09 4.56
N THR A 139 -16.53 5.05 3.66
CA THR A 139 -17.63 5.17 2.72
C THR A 139 -17.24 4.65 1.33
N GLU A 140 -18.22 4.60 0.40
CA GLU A 140 -17.95 4.26 -0.99
C GLU A 140 -16.92 5.23 -1.61
N GLU A 141 -17.04 6.53 -1.33
CA GLU A 141 -16.06 7.53 -1.76
C GLU A 141 -14.64 7.27 -1.18
N GLY A 142 -14.57 6.73 0.03
CA GLY A 142 -13.29 6.34 0.64
C GLY A 142 -12.66 5.14 -0.05
N TYR A 143 -13.45 4.16 -0.46
CA TYR A 143 -12.97 3.05 -1.29
C TYR A 143 -12.45 3.53 -2.64
N ASP A 144 -13.19 4.41 -3.30
CA ASP A 144 -12.77 5.01 -4.57
C ASP A 144 -11.47 5.82 -4.40
N PHE A 145 -11.38 6.61 -3.35
CA PHE A 145 -10.17 7.37 -3.02
C PHE A 145 -8.95 6.46 -2.82
N ASN A 146 -9.10 5.36 -2.09
CA ASN A 146 -8.07 4.35 -1.92
C ASN A 146 -7.70 3.71 -3.27
N GLY A 147 -8.68 3.40 -4.08
CA GLY A 147 -8.47 2.85 -5.43
C GLY A 147 -7.63 3.76 -6.31
N TRP A 148 -7.88 5.08 -6.29
CA TRP A 148 -7.07 6.06 -7.03
C TRP A 148 -5.62 6.16 -6.53
N ILE A 149 -5.41 6.01 -5.22
CA ILE A 149 -4.04 5.95 -4.66
C ILE A 149 -3.30 4.73 -5.23
N LEU A 150 -3.92 3.56 -5.18
CA LEU A 150 -3.30 2.33 -5.69
C LEU A 150 -3.02 2.41 -7.19
N GLU A 151 -3.96 2.95 -7.98
CA GLU A 151 -3.82 3.13 -9.42
C GLU A 151 -2.65 4.07 -9.77
N PHE A 152 -2.49 5.17 -9.03
CA PHE A 152 -1.36 6.08 -9.24
C PHE A 152 -0.01 5.34 -9.16
N TYR A 153 0.20 4.55 -8.14
CA TYR A 153 1.45 3.81 -7.97
C TYR A 153 1.60 2.66 -8.94
N GLN A 154 0.50 1.98 -9.26
CA GLN A 154 0.50 0.93 -10.26
C GLN A 154 0.93 1.45 -11.63
N GLU A 155 0.34 2.54 -12.09
CA GLU A 155 0.62 3.12 -13.40
C GLU A 155 2.00 3.80 -13.46
N HIS A 156 2.34 4.62 -12.45
CA HIS A 156 3.56 5.44 -12.49
C HIS A 156 4.81 4.71 -12.01
N CYS A 157 4.67 3.60 -11.31
CA CYS A 157 5.79 2.89 -10.69
C CYS A 157 5.94 1.45 -11.17
N ASN A 158 5.26 1.07 -12.24
CA ASN A 158 5.26 -0.28 -12.76
C ASN A 158 4.96 -1.30 -11.65
N GLY A 159 3.82 -1.10 -11.00
CA GLY A 159 3.43 -1.84 -9.81
C GLY A 159 2.40 -2.92 -10.06
N ILE A 160 2.30 -3.85 -9.12
CA ILE A 160 1.22 -4.82 -9.03
C ILE A 160 0.49 -4.66 -7.71
N VAL A 161 -0.84 -4.66 -7.76
CA VAL A 161 -1.70 -4.43 -6.59
C VAL A 161 -2.03 -5.75 -5.89
N GLN A 162 -1.91 -5.74 -4.56
CA GLN A 162 -2.38 -6.80 -3.68
C GLN A 162 -3.38 -6.23 -2.68
N VAL A 163 -4.48 -6.92 -2.45
CA VAL A 163 -5.51 -6.55 -1.47
C VAL A 163 -5.73 -7.71 -0.50
N ASP A 164 -5.61 -7.44 0.80
CA ASP A 164 -5.83 -8.45 1.84
C ASP A 164 -7.25 -9.04 1.76
N GLY A 165 -7.35 -10.35 1.90
CA GLY A 165 -8.58 -11.10 1.77
C GLY A 165 -9.08 -11.28 0.32
N GLN A 166 -8.38 -10.75 -0.66
CA GLN A 166 -8.74 -10.86 -2.08
C GLN A 166 -7.64 -11.54 -2.90
N GLY A 167 -6.47 -10.91 -3.02
CA GLY A 167 -5.34 -11.44 -3.78
C GLY A 167 -4.60 -10.38 -4.59
N PHE A 168 -4.02 -10.80 -5.71
CA PHE A 168 -3.28 -9.94 -6.63
C PHE A 168 -4.11 -9.61 -7.86
N TYR A 169 -4.01 -8.35 -8.28
CA TYR A 169 -4.70 -7.82 -9.45
C TYR A 169 -3.71 -7.49 -10.57
N SER A 170 -4.10 -7.79 -11.81
CA SER A 170 -3.32 -7.39 -12.99
C SER A 170 -3.34 -5.85 -13.15
N PRO A 171 -2.42 -5.29 -13.98
CA PRO A 171 -2.49 -3.88 -14.35
C PRO A 171 -3.81 -3.44 -15.00
N LYS A 172 -4.59 -4.38 -15.53
CA LYS A 172 -5.92 -4.13 -16.11
C LYS A 172 -7.06 -4.21 -15.09
N GLY A 173 -6.77 -4.57 -13.83
CA GLY A 173 -7.74 -4.67 -12.76
C GLY A 173 -8.42 -6.04 -12.60
N ASP A 174 -7.93 -7.07 -13.27
CA ASP A 174 -8.44 -8.44 -13.13
C ASP A 174 -7.76 -9.16 -11.96
N LEU A 175 -8.53 -9.89 -11.16
CA LEU A 175 -7.99 -10.75 -10.12
C LEU A 175 -7.26 -11.93 -10.77
N ILE A 176 -5.94 -11.99 -10.62
CA ILE A 176 -5.09 -13.00 -11.26
C ILE A 176 -4.55 -14.06 -10.31
N VAL A 177 -4.41 -13.74 -9.02
CA VAL A 177 -4.11 -14.71 -7.97
C VAL A 177 -5.09 -14.48 -6.83
N ASP A 178 -5.95 -15.46 -6.61
CA ASP A 178 -6.95 -15.41 -5.54
C ASP A 178 -6.35 -15.93 -4.23
N LEU A 179 -6.30 -15.09 -3.21
CA LEU A 179 -5.81 -15.39 -1.86
C LEU A 179 -6.94 -15.45 -0.82
N SER A 180 -8.21 -15.38 -1.24
CA SER A 180 -9.36 -15.33 -0.33
C SER A 180 -9.52 -16.60 0.51
N PHE A 181 -9.00 -17.74 0.06
CA PHE A 181 -9.10 -19.05 0.73
C PHE A 181 -7.89 -19.39 1.64
N SER A 182 -6.87 -18.53 1.69
CA SER A 182 -5.66 -18.80 2.50
C SER A 182 -5.82 -18.49 4.00
N SER A 183 -7.00 -18.05 4.41
CA SER A 183 -7.29 -17.67 5.80
C SER A 183 -8.05 -18.73 6.62
N GLU A 184 -8.23 -19.95 6.07
CA GLU A 184 -8.86 -21.07 6.77
C GLU A 184 -7.88 -22.24 6.98
N GLU A 185 -6.85 -22.03 7.83
CA GLU A 185 -6.18 -23.11 8.56
C GLU A 185 -5.69 -22.59 9.92
#